data_2f01626cb83f2ce26cb21a6d2a8c2ac3
#
_entry.id   2f01626cb83f2ce26cb21a6d2a8c2ac3
#
_cell.length_a   1.000
_cell.length_b   1.000
_cell.length_c   1.000
_cell.angle_alpha   90.00
_cell.angle_beta   90.00
_cell.angle_gamma   90.00
#
_symmetry.space_group_name_H-M   'P 1'
#
loop_
_entity.id
_entity.type
_entity.pdbx_description
1 polymer ?
#
loop_
_entity_poly.entity_id
_entity_poly.type
_entity_poly.pdbx_seq_one_letter_code
_entity_poly.pdbx_strand_id
1 'polypeptide(L)'
;DQNIMSSEEIRIYFSSLVFSVNTFLPPYERIVNYAIIPRDFDHDNNELTLKNTFKRKNVLENFADIIEPMYEKNYISLIRGDYEVKIPNWLLREKRLTRGDIRWDGKTIREYELEEGLPLKWTKSALIIGDYVYHINGTTINVEKLLRDPGLWLGNKSLVDFVGEVAFRVISFEPYHTLSVNHTRFPYKRFKYSLKDAPKYPEGNLSLSTLHLAVHNL
;
A
#
# COMPACT_ATOMS: atom_id res chain seq x y z
N ASP A 1 -5.26 -36.29 -19.94
CA ASP A 1 -5.48 -35.60 -18.66
C ASP A 1 -5.33 -34.10 -18.91
N GLN A 2 -6.47 -33.41 -19.00
CA GLN A 2 -6.45 -31.95 -18.99
C GLN A 2 -6.02 -31.52 -17.59
N ASN A 3 -4.86 -30.92 -17.50
CA ASN A 3 -4.35 -30.36 -16.26
C ASN A 3 -5.22 -29.14 -15.91
N ILE A 4 -6.30 -29.32 -15.16
CA ILE A 4 -7.20 -28.26 -14.74
C ILE A 4 -6.46 -27.47 -13.65
N MET A 5 -6.08 -26.25 -13.98
CA MET A 5 -5.44 -25.32 -13.03
C MET A 5 -6.37 -25.10 -11.83
N SER A 6 -5.82 -25.13 -10.64
CA SER A 6 -6.52 -24.71 -9.43
C SER A 6 -6.85 -23.21 -9.47
N SER A 7 -7.82 -22.79 -8.68
CA SER A 7 -8.17 -21.35 -8.59
C SER A 7 -6.98 -20.49 -8.17
N GLU A 8 -6.07 -21.03 -7.36
CA GLU A 8 -4.86 -20.33 -6.93
C GLU A 8 -3.84 -20.21 -8.07
N GLU A 9 -3.63 -21.27 -8.85
CA GLU A 9 -2.76 -21.22 -10.02
C GLU A 9 -3.27 -20.24 -11.09
N ILE A 10 -4.59 -20.20 -11.31
CA ILE A 10 -5.22 -19.22 -12.20
C ILE A 10 -4.96 -17.80 -11.68
N ARG A 11 -5.14 -17.57 -10.39
CA ARG A 11 -4.88 -16.27 -9.78
C ARG A 11 -3.42 -15.85 -9.96
N ILE A 12 -2.46 -16.73 -9.66
CA ILE A 12 -1.03 -16.48 -9.82
C ILE A 12 -0.70 -16.14 -11.27
N TYR A 13 -1.23 -16.91 -12.20
CA TYR A 13 -1.02 -16.69 -13.62
C TYR A 13 -1.48 -15.29 -14.07
N PHE A 14 -2.71 -14.88 -13.71
CA PHE A 14 -3.22 -13.56 -14.07
C PHE A 14 -2.51 -12.42 -13.34
N SER A 15 -2.14 -12.60 -12.07
CA SER A 15 -1.30 -11.63 -11.35
C SER A 15 0.04 -11.41 -12.04
N SER A 16 0.70 -12.47 -12.49
CA SER A 16 1.97 -12.38 -13.22
C SER A 16 1.83 -11.64 -14.55
N LEU A 17 0.74 -11.89 -15.29
CA LEU A 17 0.44 -11.16 -16.52
C LEU A 17 0.22 -9.67 -16.26
N VAL A 18 -0.60 -9.34 -15.27
CA VAL A 18 -0.89 -7.94 -14.91
C VAL A 18 0.37 -7.24 -14.42
N PHE A 19 1.20 -7.89 -13.60
CA PHE A 19 2.49 -7.35 -13.17
C PHE A 19 3.40 -7.04 -14.35
N SER A 20 3.47 -7.96 -15.31
CA SER A 20 4.26 -7.77 -16.54
C SER A 20 3.77 -6.56 -17.33
N VAL A 21 2.46 -6.43 -17.54
CA VAL A 21 1.87 -5.27 -18.22
C VAL A 21 2.14 -3.98 -17.45
N ASN A 22 1.95 -3.98 -16.13
CA ASN A 22 2.17 -2.84 -15.26
C ASN A 22 3.62 -2.33 -15.27
N THR A 23 4.58 -3.20 -15.66
CA THR A 23 5.99 -2.81 -15.78
C THR A 23 6.19 -1.78 -16.89
N PHE A 24 5.39 -1.84 -17.95
CA PHE A 24 5.48 -0.94 -19.10
C PHE A 24 4.53 0.27 -19.01
N LEU A 25 3.58 0.25 -18.06
CA LEU A 25 2.61 1.32 -17.90
C LEU A 25 3.12 2.40 -16.91
N PRO A 26 2.84 3.68 -17.18
CA PRO A 26 3.05 4.74 -16.20
C PRO A 26 2.14 4.52 -14.98
N PRO A 27 2.51 5.01 -13.77
CA PRO A 27 1.77 4.71 -12.53
C PRO A 27 0.26 4.96 -12.60
N TYR A 28 -0.18 6.02 -13.28
CA TYR A 28 -1.61 6.38 -13.36
C TYR A 28 -2.44 5.46 -14.26
N GLU A 29 -1.80 4.67 -15.15
CA GLU A 29 -2.46 3.69 -16.02
C GLU A 29 -2.40 2.26 -15.48
N ARG A 30 -1.61 2.02 -14.43
CA ARG A 30 -1.40 0.66 -13.89
C ARG A 30 -2.69 0.07 -13.34
N ILE A 31 -2.89 -1.19 -13.67
CA ILE A 31 -4.02 -2.00 -13.25
C ILE A 31 -3.82 -2.40 -11.78
N VAL A 32 -4.76 -2.07 -10.91
CA VAL A 32 -4.73 -2.44 -9.48
C VAL A 32 -5.80 -3.46 -9.11
N ASN A 33 -6.76 -3.67 -10.00
CA ASN A 33 -7.82 -4.64 -9.77
C ASN A 33 -8.27 -5.25 -11.09
N TYR A 34 -8.61 -6.52 -11.07
CA TYR A 34 -9.19 -7.23 -12.20
C TYR A 34 -10.14 -8.31 -11.69
N ALA A 35 -11.06 -8.73 -12.54
CA ALA A 35 -11.93 -9.86 -12.27
C ALA A 35 -11.85 -10.85 -13.44
N ILE A 36 -11.90 -12.13 -13.10
CA ILE A 36 -11.95 -13.21 -14.10
C ILE A 36 -13.42 -13.54 -14.31
N ILE A 37 -13.87 -13.39 -15.55
CA ILE A 37 -15.22 -13.74 -15.96
C ILE A 37 -15.22 -15.22 -16.30
N PRO A 38 -16.17 -16.03 -15.77
CA PRO A 38 -16.15 -17.50 -15.90
C PRO A 38 -16.62 -18.01 -17.27
N ARG A 39 -16.83 -17.12 -18.24
CA ARG A 39 -17.26 -17.45 -19.60
C ARG A 39 -16.64 -16.51 -20.63
N ASP A 40 -16.63 -16.90 -21.87
CA ASP A 40 -16.25 -16.04 -22.97
C ASP A 40 -17.35 -14.97 -23.22
N PHE A 41 -16.94 -13.86 -23.82
CA PHE A 41 -17.88 -12.87 -24.37
C PHE A 41 -18.48 -13.42 -25.67
N ASP A 42 -19.75 -13.17 -25.87
CA ASP A 42 -20.48 -13.73 -27.00
C ASP A 42 -21.43 -12.72 -27.68
N HIS A 43 -22.01 -13.15 -28.80
CA HIS A 43 -22.96 -12.38 -29.57
C HIS A 43 -24.37 -12.42 -28.98
N ASP A 44 -24.75 -13.52 -28.32
CA ASP A 44 -26.09 -13.74 -27.76
C ASP A 44 -26.33 -12.78 -26.61
N ASN A 45 -25.31 -12.50 -25.82
CA ASN A 45 -25.32 -11.47 -24.78
C ASN A 45 -25.01 -10.05 -25.31
N ASN A 46 -24.95 -9.89 -26.64
CA ASN A 46 -24.68 -8.62 -27.30
C ASN A 46 -23.38 -7.93 -26.88
N GLU A 47 -22.36 -8.70 -26.48
CA GLU A 47 -21.07 -8.23 -26.01
C GLU A 47 -20.05 -8.03 -27.13
N LEU A 48 -20.27 -8.69 -28.27
CA LEU A 48 -19.43 -8.61 -29.44
C LEU A 48 -20.15 -7.95 -30.62
N THR A 49 -19.38 -7.26 -31.45
CA THR A 49 -19.81 -6.77 -32.75
C THR A 49 -19.70 -7.90 -33.79
N LEU A 50 -20.30 -7.74 -34.96
CA LEU A 50 -20.15 -8.68 -36.08
C LEU A 50 -18.69 -8.95 -36.49
N LYS A 51 -17.75 -8.06 -36.10
CA LYS A 51 -16.31 -8.21 -36.33
C LYS A 51 -15.57 -8.80 -35.13
N ASN A 52 -16.28 -9.36 -34.16
CA ASN A 52 -15.72 -9.91 -32.90
C ASN A 52 -14.94 -8.88 -32.06
N THR A 53 -15.28 -7.60 -32.16
CA THR A 53 -14.73 -6.58 -31.24
C THR A 53 -15.72 -6.33 -30.10
N PHE A 54 -15.17 -5.99 -28.92
CA PHE A 54 -15.97 -5.81 -27.71
C PHE A 54 -16.88 -4.58 -27.80
N LYS A 55 -18.16 -4.75 -27.47
CA LYS A 55 -19.10 -3.66 -27.20
C LYS A 55 -18.98 -3.24 -25.76
N ARG A 56 -18.04 -2.36 -25.46
CA ARG A 56 -17.67 -1.95 -24.08
C ARG A 56 -18.87 -1.57 -23.23
N LYS A 57 -19.85 -0.84 -23.79
CA LYS A 57 -21.05 -0.43 -23.07
C LYS A 57 -21.83 -1.64 -22.56
N ASN A 58 -22.08 -2.61 -23.43
CA ASN A 58 -22.85 -3.80 -23.09
C ASN A 58 -22.10 -4.69 -22.08
N VAL A 59 -20.78 -4.82 -22.23
CA VAL A 59 -19.94 -5.53 -21.25
C VAL A 59 -20.03 -4.87 -19.88
N LEU A 60 -19.97 -3.54 -19.81
CA LEU A 60 -20.11 -2.80 -18.55
C LEU A 60 -21.49 -2.99 -17.90
N GLU A 61 -22.55 -3.02 -18.70
CA GLU A 61 -23.92 -3.26 -18.24
C GLU A 61 -24.11 -4.70 -17.76
N ASN A 62 -23.65 -5.68 -18.53
CA ASN A 62 -23.81 -7.11 -18.23
C ASN A 62 -23.01 -7.57 -16.98
N PHE A 63 -21.92 -6.89 -16.66
CA PHE A 63 -21.05 -7.21 -15.53
C PHE A 63 -20.96 -6.08 -14.51
N ALA A 64 -22.00 -5.23 -14.43
CA ALA A 64 -22.03 -4.08 -13.52
C ALA A 64 -21.83 -4.50 -12.06
N ASP A 65 -22.42 -5.60 -11.64
CA ASP A 65 -22.32 -6.19 -10.31
C ASP A 65 -20.87 -6.58 -9.92
N ILE A 66 -20.04 -6.92 -10.90
CA ILE A 66 -18.61 -7.22 -10.71
C ILE A 66 -17.78 -5.95 -10.81
N ILE A 67 -18.10 -5.08 -11.78
CA ILE A 67 -17.26 -3.93 -12.14
C ILE A 67 -17.45 -2.76 -11.16
N GLU A 68 -18.65 -2.42 -10.76
CA GLU A 68 -18.95 -1.28 -9.90
C GLU A 68 -18.20 -1.38 -8.54
N PRO A 69 -18.19 -2.51 -7.82
CA PRO A 69 -17.47 -2.64 -6.58
C PRO A 69 -15.93 -2.49 -6.72
N MET A 70 -15.39 -2.70 -7.93
CA MET A 70 -13.96 -2.52 -8.19
C MET A 70 -13.55 -1.05 -8.13
N TYR A 71 -14.47 -0.12 -8.42
CA TYR A 71 -14.22 1.32 -8.46
C TYR A 71 -14.79 2.07 -7.25
N GLU A 72 -15.61 1.42 -6.43
CA GLU A 72 -16.25 2.05 -5.26
C GLU A 72 -15.27 2.64 -4.26
N LYS A 73 -14.12 1.98 -4.07
CA LYS A 73 -13.11 2.36 -3.08
C LYS A 73 -11.75 2.59 -3.72
N ASN A 74 -11.08 3.66 -3.30
CA ASN A 74 -9.70 3.96 -3.69
C ASN A 74 -8.64 3.29 -2.79
N TYR A 75 -9.05 2.31 -1.99
CA TYR A 75 -8.20 1.51 -1.11
C TYR A 75 -8.67 0.05 -1.09
N ILE A 76 -7.79 -0.83 -0.65
CA ILE A 76 -8.14 -2.19 -0.27
C ILE A 76 -8.23 -2.29 1.26
N SER A 77 -9.16 -3.14 1.75
CA SER A 77 -9.28 -3.46 3.16
C SER A 77 -8.71 -4.85 3.42
N LEU A 78 -7.69 -4.92 4.26
CA LEU A 78 -7.18 -6.16 4.81
C LEU A 78 -7.81 -6.35 6.18
N ILE A 79 -8.69 -7.34 6.31
CA ILE A 79 -9.50 -7.56 7.52
C ILE A 79 -9.04 -8.83 8.22
N ARG A 80 -8.90 -8.77 9.54
CA ARG A 80 -8.61 -9.93 10.37
C ARG A 80 -9.27 -9.80 11.75
N GLY A 81 -10.29 -10.63 12.02
CA GLY A 81 -11.16 -10.42 13.16
C GLY A 81 -11.79 -9.04 13.14
N ASP A 82 -11.65 -8.30 14.21
CA ASP A 82 -12.16 -6.93 14.34
C ASP A 82 -11.24 -5.85 13.75
N TYR A 83 -10.06 -6.25 13.27
CA TYR A 83 -9.04 -5.30 12.80
C TYR A 83 -9.07 -5.13 11.29
N GLU A 84 -8.91 -3.89 10.84
CA GLU A 84 -8.87 -3.49 9.44
C GLU A 84 -7.65 -2.63 9.14
N VAL A 85 -6.93 -2.96 8.07
CA VAL A 85 -5.87 -2.12 7.52
C VAL A 85 -6.26 -1.69 6.11
N LYS A 86 -6.35 -0.39 5.89
CA LYS A 86 -6.68 0.21 4.58
C LYS A 86 -5.41 0.60 3.85
N ILE A 87 -5.14 -0.07 2.73
CA ILE A 87 -4.01 0.20 1.84
C ILE A 87 -4.52 0.97 0.63
N PRO A 88 -4.01 2.17 0.33
CA PRO A 88 -4.50 2.96 -0.80
C PRO A 88 -4.10 2.36 -2.15
N ASN A 89 -4.99 2.48 -3.14
CA ASN A 89 -4.74 1.96 -4.49
C ASN A 89 -3.55 2.62 -5.19
N TRP A 90 -3.23 3.89 -4.85
CA TRP A 90 -2.06 4.54 -5.41
C TRP A 90 -0.74 3.85 -5.01
N LEU A 91 -0.66 3.30 -3.79
CA LEU A 91 0.51 2.54 -3.34
C LEU A 91 0.67 1.26 -4.16
N LEU A 92 -0.45 0.56 -4.44
CA LEU A 92 -0.42 -0.62 -5.32
C LEU A 92 0.07 -0.24 -6.72
N ARG A 93 -0.43 0.87 -7.30
CA ARG A 93 0.02 1.34 -8.61
C ARG A 93 1.52 1.61 -8.65
N GLU A 94 2.05 2.29 -7.65
CA GLU A 94 3.48 2.58 -7.59
C GLU A 94 4.32 1.29 -7.51
N LYS A 95 3.85 0.32 -6.74
CA LYS A 95 4.50 -0.99 -6.58
C LYS A 95 4.21 -1.97 -7.74
N ARG A 96 3.38 -1.60 -8.71
CA ARG A 96 2.91 -2.44 -9.83
C ARG A 96 2.06 -3.63 -9.40
N LEU A 97 1.50 -3.59 -8.21
CA LEU A 97 0.74 -4.65 -7.59
C LEU A 97 -0.76 -4.51 -7.85
N THR A 98 -1.44 -5.64 -7.80
CA THR A 98 -2.90 -5.71 -7.75
C THR A 98 -3.39 -5.93 -6.32
N ARG A 99 -4.70 -5.84 -6.12
CA ARG A 99 -5.34 -6.15 -4.82
C ARG A 99 -5.04 -7.57 -4.33
N GLY A 100 -4.89 -8.54 -5.25
CA GLY A 100 -4.61 -9.94 -4.94
C GLY A 100 -3.18 -10.20 -4.48
N ASP A 101 -2.26 -9.27 -4.72
CA ASP A 101 -0.83 -9.45 -4.46
C ASP A 101 -0.42 -9.02 -3.05
N ILE A 102 -1.33 -8.43 -2.27
CA ILE A 102 -1.06 -8.07 -0.87
C ILE A 102 -1.90 -8.94 0.06
N ARG A 103 -1.25 -9.54 1.03
CA ARG A 103 -1.86 -10.40 2.04
C ARG A 103 -1.45 -10.00 3.44
N TRP A 104 -2.35 -10.20 4.40
CA TRP A 104 -2.10 -10.04 5.81
C TRP A 104 -2.36 -11.35 6.55
N ASP A 105 -1.32 -11.93 7.13
CA ASP A 105 -1.40 -13.19 7.89
C ASP A 105 -1.84 -12.99 9.36
N GLY A 106 -2.08 -11.75 9.76
CA GLY A 106 -2.42 -11.34 11.13
C GLY A 106 -1.22 -10.79 11.90
N LYS A 107 0.00 -10.98 11.40
CA LYS A 107 1.24 -10.46 11.98
C LYS A 107 2.01 -9.56 11.02
N THR A 108 1.96 -9.88 9.71
CA THR A 108 2.73 -9.17 8.70
C THR A 108 1.87 -8.97 7.45
N ILE A 109 1.90 -7.76 6.90
CA ILE A 109 1.38 -7.50 5.56
C ILE A 109 2.53 -7.76 4.58
N ARG A 110 2.31 -8.66 3.64
CA ARG A 110 3.31 -9.05 2.63
C ARG A 110 2.78 -8.83 1.23
N GLU A 111 3.69 -8.49 0.35
CA GLU A 111 3.51 -8.67 -1.07
C GLU A 111 3.65 -10.17 -1.39
N TYR A 112 2.85 -10.63 -2.35
CA TYR A 112 2.95 -12.02 -2.81
C TYR A 112 4.39 -12.29 -3.29
N GLU A 113 5.00 -13.39 -2.98
CA GLU A 113 6.38 -13.76 -3.31
C GLU A 113 7.49 -13.08 -2.47
N LEU A 114 7.20 -12.06 -1.66
CA LEU A 114 8.21 -11.50 -0.77
C LEU A 114 8.08 -12.10 0.64
N GLU A 115 9.21 -12.56 1.19
CA GLU A 115 9.27 -13.00 2.60
C GLU A 115 9.19 -11.80 3.55
N GLU A 116 9.78 -10.69 3.15
CA GLU A 116 9.78 -9.45 3.90
C GLU A 116 8.44 -8.71 3.73
N GLY A 117 8.03 -8.01 4.77
CA GLY A 117 6.78 -7.27 4.77
C GLY A 117 6.68 -6.32 5.94
N LEU A 118 5.53 -5.66 6.05
CA LEU A 118 5.25 -4.74 7.15
C LEU A 118 4.77 -5.51 8.38
N PRO A 119 5.58 -5.62 9.45
CA PRO A 119 5.15 -6.29 10.67
C PRO A 119 4.14 -5.43 11.43
N LEU A 120 3.00 -6.03 11.78
CA LEU A 120 1.92 -5.41 12.51
C LEU A 120 1.56 -6.24 13.73
N LYS A 121 1.48 -5.60 14.90
CA LYS A 121 0.99 -6.25 16.11
C LYS A 121 -0.07 -5.37 16.77
N TRP A 122 -1.28 -5.86 16.81
CA TRP A 122 -2.38 -5.20 17.50
C TRP A 122 -2.41 -5.56 18.98
N THR A 123 -2.74 -4.57 19.79
CA THR A 123 -3.09 -4.70 21.21
C THR A 123 -4.47 -4.07 21.44
N LYS A 124 -5.01 -4.14 22.63
CA LYS A 124 -6.34 -3.56 22.93
C LYS A 124 -6.44 -2.05 22.66
N SER A 125 -5.32 -1.32 22.75
CA SER A 125 -5.31 0.15 22.67
C SER A 125 -4.24 0.70 21.74
N ALA A 126 -3.49 -0.17 21.05
CA ALA A 126 -2.40 0.26 20.22
C ALA A 126 -2.12 -0.71 19.06
N LEU A 127 -1.55 -0.15 17.99
CA LEU A 127 -0.97 -0.86 16.88
C LEU A 127 0.56 -0.65 16.92
N ILE A 128 1.31 -1.73 16.86
CA ILE A 128 2.77 -1.68 16.75
C ILE A 128 3.13 -1.97 15.30
N ILE A 129 3.87 -1.05 14.67
CA ILE A 129 4.45 -1.20 13.33
C ILE A 129 5.95 -1.02 13.47
N GLY A 130 6.73 -2.08 13.21
CA GLY A 130 8.15 -2.04 13.45
C GLY A 130 8.46 -1.72 14.92
N ASP A 131 9.22 -0.64 15.15
CA ASP A 131 9.59 -0.18 16.50
C ASP A 131 8.66 0.90 17.07
N TYR A 132 7.60 1.28 16.33
CA TYR A 132 6.68 2.34 16.71
C TYR A 132 5.39 1.79 17.30
N VAL A 133 4.92 2.45 18.36
CA VAL A 133 3.62 2.16 18.99
C VAL A 133 2.66 3.29 18.68
N TYR A 134 1.64 2.99 17.91
CA TYR A 134 0.57 3.91 17.56
C TYR A 134 -0.61 3.72 18.50
N HIS A 135 -0.95 4.72 19.28
CA HIS A 135 -2.17 4.74 20.08
C HIS A 135 -3.35 5.08 19.16
N ILE A 136 -4.27 4.15 19.04
CA ILE A 136 -5.39 4.23 18.11
C ILE A 136 -6.71 4.23 18.86
N ASN A 137 -7.65 5.02 18.35
CA ASN A 137 -9.04 4.95 18.76
C ASN A 137 -9.81 4.08 17.75
N GLY A 138 -10.02 2.79 18.10
CA GLY A 138 -10.71 1.83 17.23
C GLY A 138 -9.81 0.73 16.68
N THR A 139 -10.29 0.03 15.68
CA THR A 139 -9.69 -1.18 15.12
C THR A 139 -9.26 -1.02 13.65
N THR A 140 -9.36 0.20 13.11
CA THR A 140 -9.02 0.50 11.72
C THR A 140 -7.83 1.44 11.64
N ILE A 141 -6.82 1.09 10.84
CA ILE A 141 -5.73 1.98 10.44
C ILE A 141 -5.83 2.30 8.95
N ASN A 142 -5.71 3.57 8.60
CA ASN A 142 -5.62 4.01 7.21
C ASN A 142 -4.19 4.42 6.90
N VAL A 143 -3.51 3.59 6.11
CA VAL A 143 -2.10 3.79 5.74
C VAL A 143 -1.90 5.10 4.96
N GLU A 144 -2.84 5.48 4.10
CA GLU A 144 -2.76 6.76 3.40
C GLU A 144 -2.70 7.95 4.36
N LYS A 145 -3.62 7.98 5.35
CA LYS A 145 -3.66 9.06 6.34
C LYS A 145 -2.41 9.06 7.23
N LEU A 146 -1.92 7.87 7.59
CA LEU A 146 -0.68 7.73 8.33
C LEU A 146 0.50 8.35 7.56
N LEU A 147 0.63 8.05 6.27
CA LEU A 147 1.72 8.53 5.43
C LEU A 147 1.65 10.03 5.13
N ARG A 148 0.48 10.64 5.20
CA ARG A 148 0.32 12.08 5.02
C ARG A 148 0.88 12.90 6.16
N ASP A 149 0.99 12.34 7.36
CA ASP A 149 1.55 13.00 8.53
C ASP A 149 2.97 12.51 8.81
N PRO A 150 4.00 13.28 8.40
CA PRO A 150 5.40 12.89 8.56
C PRO A 150 5.80 12.60 10.00
N GLY A 151 5.20 13.28 10.97
CA GLY A 151 5.46 13.09 12.40
C GLY A 151 5.13 11.69 12.90
N LEU A 152 4.28 10.96 12.18
CA LEU A 152 3.85 9.62 12.57
C LEU A 152 4.74 8.50 12.01
N TRP A 153 5.51 8.73 10.94
CA TRP A 153 6.20 7.63 10.27
C TRP A 153 7.66 7.88 9.88
N LEU A 154 8.11 9.15 9.83
CA LEU A 154 9.52 9.47 9.58
C LEU A 154 10.40 8.81 10.63
N GLY A 155 11.23 7.92 10.33
CA GLY A 155 12.05 7.13 11.26
C GLY A 155 11.48 5.76 11.58
N ASN A 156 10.24 5.43 11.19
CA ASN A 156 9.76 4.06 11.22
C ASN A 156 10.31 3.29 10.00
N LYS A 157 11.47 2.68 10.17
CA LYS A 157 12.17 1.98 9.10
C LYS A 157 11.29 0.93 8.41
N SER A 158 10.54 0.14 9.18
CA SER A 158 9.67 -0.91 8.62
C SER A 158 8.60 -0.34 7.69
N LEU A 159 8.02 0.81 8.05
CA LEU A 159 7.00 1.45 7.22
C LEU A 159 7.63 2.11 5.99
N VAL A 160 8.79 2.76 6.16
CA VAL A 160 9.54 3.36 5.05
C VAL A 160 9.97 2.29 4.04
N ASP A 161 10.52 1.17 4.50
CA ASP A 161 10.92 0.06 3.63
C ASP A 161 9.72 -0.53 2.88
N PHE A 162 8.60 -0.72 3.57
CA PHE A 162 7.37 -1.25 2.97
C PHE A 162 6.78 -0.33 1.90
N VAL A 163 6.72 0.98 2.16
CA VAL A 163 6.14 1.95 1.22
C VAL A 163 7.14 2.36 0.13
N GLY A 164 8.43 2.36 0.45
CA GLY A 164 9.49 2.78 -0.44
C GLY A 164 9.52 4.31 -0.67
N GLU A 165 10.20 4.75 -1.72
CA GLU A 165 10.38 6.17 -2.05
C GLU A 165 9.07 6.95 -2.24
N VAL A 166 7.99 6.25 -2.52
CA VAL A 166 6.66 6.84 -2.73
C VAL A 166 6.14 7.55 -1.49
N ALA A 167 6.53 7.09 -0.30
CA ALA A 167 6.15 7.73 0.96
C ALA A 167 6.43 9.23 0.96
N PHE A 168 7.55 9.64 0.39
CA PHE A 168 7.98 11.05 0.35
C PHE A 168 7.20 11.91 -0.65
N ARG A 169 6.43 11.31 -1.55
CA ARG A 169 5.62 12.04 -2.54
C ARG A 169 4.23 12.42 -2.04
N VAL A 170 3.75 11.75 -1.00
CA VAL A 170 2.37 11.93 -0.51
C VAL A 170 2.28 12.75 0.77
N ILE A 171 3.41 13.25 1.26
CA ILE A 171 3.43 14.10 2.44
C ILE A 171 2.49 15.28 2.22
N SER A 172 1.46 15.38 3.05
CA SER A 172 0.67 16.58 3.26
C SER A 172 0.79 16.92 4.73
N PHE A 173 0.93 18.17 5.08
CA PHE A 173 1.03 18.58 6.48
C PHE A 173 -0.33 18.58 7.19
N GLU A 174 -1.23 17.68 6.83
CA GLU A 174 -2.50 17.46 7.50
C GLU A 174 -2.31 16.45 8.62
N PRO A 175 -2.38 16.85 9.89
CA PRO A 175 -2.16 15.95 11.01
C PRO A 175 -3.26 14.87 11.09
N TYR A 176 -2.85 13.64 11.39
CA TYR A 176 -3.77 12.53 11.64
C TYR A 176 -4.24 12.57 13.09
N HIS A 177 -5.18 13.46 13.39
CA HIS A 177 -5.63 13.81 14.75
C HIS A 177 -6.14 12.65 15.62
N THR A 178 -6.47 11.51 15.02
CA THR A 178 -6.94 10.33 15.78
C THR A 178 -5.82 9.37 16.13
N LEU A 179 -4.59 9.71 15.83
CA LEU A 179 -3.43 8.87 16.01
C LEU A 179 -2.33 9.62 16.76
N SER A 180 -1.77 9.00 17.77
CA SER A 180 -0.54 9.44 18.42
C SER A 180 0.49 8.31 18.38
N VAL A 181 1.77 8.65 18.35
CA VAL A 181 2.85 7.68 18.25
C VAL A 181 3.87 7.85 19.37
N ASN A 182 4.29 6.74 19.96
CA ASN A 182 5.41 6.67 20.88
C ASN A 182 6.55 5.86 20.26
N HIS A 183 7.76 6.41 20.34
CA HIS A 183 8.98 5.71 19.95
C HIS A 183 9.47 4.85 21.12
N THR A 184 9.29 3.55 21.07
CA THR A 184 9.58 2.68 22.22
C THR A 184 11.03 2.23 22.33
N ARG A 185 11.82 2.37 21.28
CA ARG A 185 13.15 1.77 21.23
C ARG A 185 14.35 2.70 21.02
N PHE A 186 14.13 3.98 20.83
CA PHE A 186 15.25 4.90 20.87
C PHE A 186 15.61 5.15 22.35
N PRO A 187 16.72 4.60 22.86
CA PRO A 187 17.18 5.02 24.17
C PRO A 187 17.61 6.47 24.01
N TYR A 188 16.79 7.39 24.52
CA TYR A 188 17.09 8.83 24.64
C TYR A 188 18.49 9.11 25.21
N LYS A 189 19.14 8.13 25.78
CA LYS A 189 20.49 8.19 26.32
C LYS A 189 21.60 8.32 25.26
N ARG A 190 21.35 8.03 23.98
CA ARG A 190 22.38 8.15 22.91
C ARG A 190 22.47 9.54 22.28
N PHE A 191 21.49 10.39 22.49
CA PHE A 191 21.48 11.75 21.94
C PHE A 191 21.84 12.82 22.96
N LYS A 192 22.79 12.58 23.83
CA LYS A 192 23.52 13.67 24.45
C LYS A 192 24.57 14.22 23.47
N TYR A 193 24.07 14.79 22.38
CA TYR A 193 24.92 15.74 21.67
C TYR A 193 25.06 16.96 22.57
N SER A 194 26.27 17.19 23.06
CA SER A 194 26.62 18.48 23.59
C SER A 194 26.49 19.48 22.42
N LEU A 195 25.82 20.62 22.63
CA LEU A 195 25.79 21.71 21.63
C LEU A 195 27.20 22.13 21.16
N LYS A 196 28.25 21.73 21.87
CA LYS A 196 29.65 21.93 21.52
C LYS A 196 30.12 21.01 20.39
N ASP A 197 29.46 19.87 20.20
CA ASP A 197 29.80 18.85 19.17
C ASP A 197 28.88 18.94 17.96
N ALA A 198 27.90 19.85 17.96
CA ALA A 198 27.06 20.10 16.80
C ALA A 198 27.93 20.63 15.65
N PRO A 199 27.88 20.04 14.46
CA PRO A 199 28.62 20.55 13.33
C PRO A 199 28.20 22.00 13.10
N LYS A 200 29.19 22.90 13.01
CA LYS A 200 28.95 24.30 12.64
C LYS A 200 28.56 24.32 11.16
N TYR A 201 27.28 24.33 10.88
CA TYR A 201 26.79 24.57 9.52
C TYR A 201 27.00 26.04 9.16
N PRO A 202 27.54 26.36 7.99
CA PRO A 202 27.62 27.72 7.54
C PRO A 202 26.21 28.33 7.45
N GLU A 203 26.06 29.54 7.94
CA GLU A 203 24.81 30.30 7.81
C GLU A 203 24.47 30.42 6.32
N GLY A 204 23.35 29.86 5.89
CA GLY A 204 22.80 29.99 4.55
C GLY A 204 22.47 28.67 3.90
N ASN A 205 21.20 28.50 3.62
CA ASN A 205 20.57 27.44 2.82
C ASN A 205 20.87 25.99 3.27
N LEU A 206 20.10 25.52 4.24
CA LEU A 206 19.92 24.08 4.48
C LEU A 206 19.34 23.45 3.20
N SER A 207 20.17 22.73 2.47
CA SER A 207 19.67 21.94 1.34
C SER A 207 18.87 20.74 1.88
N LEU A 208 17.91 20.26 1.11
CA LEU A 208 17.15 19.02 1.44
C LEU A 208 18.07 17.84 1.76
N SER A 209 19.25 17.76 1.14
CA SER A 209 20.29 16.77 1.42
C SER A 209 20.88 16.90 2.82
N THR A 210 21.01 18.11 3.34
CA THR A 210 21.52 18.37 4.70
C THR A 210 20.47 17.98 5.74
N LEU A 211 19.19 18.22 5.45
CA LEU A 211 18.08 17.78 6.28
C LEU A 211 17.99 16.24 6.33
N HIS A 212 18.21 15.59 5.20
CA HIS A 212 18.24 14.13 5.08
C HIS A 212 19.37 13.49 5.92
N LEU A 213 20.55 14.09 5.90
CA LEU A 213 21.70 13.68 6.75
C LEU A 213 21.40 13.91 8.24
N ALA A 214 20.74 14.99 8.61
CA ALA A 214 20.35 15.26 9.99
C ALA A 214 19.34 14.23 10.51
N VAL A 215 18.37 13.82 9.70
CA VAL A 215 17.37 12.80 10.07
C VAL A 215 17.99 11.40 10.17
N HIS A 216 18.98 11.06 9.36
CA HIS A 216 19.69 9.77 9.45
C HIS A 216 20.67 9.69 10.64
N ASN A 217 21.09 10.81 11.20
CA ASN A 217 21.97 10.89 12.35
C ASN A 217 21.25 11.22 13.67
N LEU A 218 19.92 11.40 13.61
CA LEU A 218 19.00 11.49 14.74
C LEU A 218 18.34 10.15 15.01
#